data_28bdd23261aedf5734b95d95c0e1b01c
#
_entry.id   28bdd23261aedf5734b95d95c0e1b01c
#
_cell.length_a   1.000
_cell.length_b   1.000
_cell.length_c   1.000
_cell.angle_alpha   90.00
_cell.angle_beta   90.00
_cell.angle_gamma   90.00
#
_symmetry.space_group_name_H-M   'P 1'
#
loop_
_entity.id
_entity.type
_entity.pdbx_description
1 polymer ?
#
loop_
_entity_poly.entity_id
_entity_poly.type
_entity_poly.pdbx_seq_one_letter_code
_entity_poly.pdbx_strand_id
1 'polypeptide(L)'
;MADTIAAIATGTQVSAIGIIRLSGDETFRVIDRLFFPYSGKKMSESADRRLIFGELRDRGGELLDVCLCTISRAPHSYTGENTAELQCHGSPTVLRAALDELFALGARQAAPGEFTKRAFLNGRMELCAAEAVADIIDAETVECAKNAAGQLSGAISRKVDGIYSALTDISSHYHAVLDYPDEDIEDFQLESYEGSLTSALTELERLLQSHERGKLMTGGIPAAIAGRPNAGKSSLLNALLGYDRAIVTAIPGTTRDTIEEKLRIGRLTLRLIDTAGIRDTDDEVERLGVERSRAAMSKAELVIAVVDGSGEITDEDREVIAQAEAAPKGIVVLSKRDIAEPDAEITTALPVVSLSSVAGDGMDELERVIAEQFPLPEVPAGEILTNVRQADAVKRAIEYMRSALDAMRAGMTPDIVLTETEGAMSALGELSGRTVREDVTNRIFQRFCVGK
;
A
#
# COMPACT_ATOMS: atom_id res chain seq x y z
N MET A 1 -4.33 -12.89 -30.98
CA MET A 1 -5.19 -11.73 -30.73
C MET A 1 -5.46 -11.68 -29.24
N ALA A 2 -5.22 -10.55 -28.59
CA ALA A 2 -5.58 -10.38 -27.20
C ALA A 2 -7.10 -10.37 -27.07
N ASP A 3 -7.64 -11.18 -26.17
CA ASP A 3 -9.08 -11.21 -25.88
C ASP A 3 -9.53 -9.87 -25.29
N THR A 4 -10.77 -9.48 -25.57
CA THR A 4 -11.34 -8.24 -25.05
C THR A 4 -11.97 -8.47 -23.68
N ILE A 5 -11.55 -7.70 -22.71
CA ILE A 5 -12.06 -7.74 -21.33
C ILE A 5 -12.93 -6.53 -21.02
N ALA A 6 -13.89 -6.72 -20.11
CA ALA A 6 -14.73 -5.65 -19.59
C ALA A 6 -14.95 -5.82 -18.08
N ALA A 7 -15.09 -4.71 -17.37
CA ALA A 7 -15.48 -4.70 -15.96
C ALA A 7 -16.07 -3.35 -15.56
N ILE A 8 -16.87 -3.34 -14.50
CA ILE A 8 -17.25 -2.11 -13.78
C ILE A 8 -16.00 -1.64 -13.02
N ALA A 9 -15.56 -0.41 -13.32
CA ALA A 9 -14.34 0.17 -12.75
C ALA A 9 -14.59 1.08 -11.53
N THR A 10 -15.85 1.39 -11.24
CA THR A 10 -16.29 2.16 -10.06
C THR A 10 -16.83 1.23 -8.98
N GLY A 11 -17.10 1.77 -7.78
CA GLY A 11 -17.75 1.02 -6.72
C GLY A 11 -19.12 0.45 -7.16
N THR A 12 -19.56 -0.61 -6.50
CA THR A 12 -20.80 -1.31 -6.80
C THR A 12 -22.03 -0.75 -6.09
N GLN A 13 -21.88 0.29 -5.27
CA GLN A 13 -22.96 0.99 -4.60
C GLN A 13 -23.58 2.03 -5.52
N VAL A 14 -24.83 2.43 -5.22
CA VAL A 14 -25.52 3.52 -5.94
C VAL A 14 -24.67 4.79 -5.85
N SER A 15 -24.38 5.38 -7.00
CA SER A 15 -23.59 6.61 -7.14
C SER A 15 -24.12 7.49 -8.27
N ALA A 16 -23.62 8.70 -8.40
CA ALA A 16 -24.03 9.58 -9.50
C ALA A 16 -23.52 9.05 -10.86
N ILE A 17 -22.31 8.50 -10.90
CA ILE A 17 -21.65 8.00 -12.12
C ILE A 17 -21.10 6.61 -11.86
N GLY A 18 -21.33 5.70 -12.82
CA GLY A 18 -20.69 4.40 -12.88
C GLY A 18 -19.91 4.25 -14.19
N ILE A 19 -18.71 3.66 -14.11
CA ILE A 19 -17.83 3.50 -15.26
C ILE A 19 -17.65 2.01 -15.56
N ILE A 20 -17.89 1.63 -16.82
CA ILE A 20 -17.54 0.32 -17.35
C ILE A 20 -16.34 0.51 -18.28
N ARG A 21 -15.27 -0.24 -18.05
CA ARG A 21 -14.02 -0.19 -18.81
C ARG A 21 -13.89 -1.45 -19.67
N LEU A 22 -13.39 -1.26 -20.91
CA LEU A 22 -13.03 -2.32 -21.86
C LEU A 22 -11.57 -2.16 -22.28
N SER A 23 -10.91 -3.28 -22.58
CA SER A 23 -9.57 -3.32 -23.18
C SER A 23 -9.41 -4.56 -24.04
N GLY A 24 -8.78 -4.41 -25.21
CA GLY A 24 -8.46 -5.51 -26.13
C GLY A 24 -8.76 -5.17 -27.59
N ASP A 25 -8.45 -6.11 -28.48
CA ASP A 25 -8.49 -5.90 -29.93
C ASP A 25 -9.90 -5.57 -30.46
N GLU A 26 -10.93 -6.20 -29.91
CA GLU A 26 -12.31 -6.07 -30.36
C GLU A 26 -13.10 -4.92 -29.69
N THR A 27 -12.43 -4.11 -28.84
CA THR A 27 -13.07 -3.05 -28.04
C THR A 27 -13.96 -2.14 -28.90
N PHE A 28 -13.48 -1.65 -30.03
CA PHE A 28 -14.23 -0.72 -30.88
C PHE A 28 -15.42 -1.39 -31.56
N ARG A 29 -15.25 -2.64 -32.01
CA ARG A 29 -16.35 -3.41 -32.60
C ARG A 29 -17.48 -3.65 -31.60
N VAL A 30 -17.13 -3.91 -30.35
CA VAL A 30 -18.11 -4.16 -29.27
C VAL A 30 -18.84 -2.85 -28.92
N ILE A 31 -18.11 -1.75 -28.72
CA ILE A 31 -18.68 -0.45 -28.39
C ILE A 31 -19.59 0.08 -29.49
N ASP A 32 -19.21 -0.02 -30.75
CA ASP A 32 -20.03 0.46 -31.88
C ASP A 32 -21.38 -0.24 -32.04
N ARG A 33 -21.57 -1.37 -31.32
CA ARG A 33 -22.85 -2.11 -31.33
C ARG A 33 -23.79 -1.72 -30.18
N LEU A 34 -23.28 -1.10 -29.13
CA LEU A 34 -24.05 -0.76 -27.93
C LEU A 34 -24.19 0.74 -27.72
N PHE A 35 -23.21 1.53 -28.13
CA PHE A 35 -23.23 2.98 -27.90
C PHE A 35 -23.42 3.74 -29.21
N PHE A 36 -24.42 4.61 -29.24
CA PHE A 36 -24.85 5.38 -30.41
C PHE A 36 -24.69 6.87 -30.15
N PRO A 37 -23.59 7.49 -30.63
CA PRO A 37 -23.40 8.94 -30.52
C PRO A 37 -24.49 9.72 -31.21
N TYR A 38 -24.98 10.82 -30.58
CA TYR A 38 -25.95 11.72 -31.24
C TYR A 38 -25.39 12.41 -32.47
N SER A 39 -24.09 12.43 -32.68
CA SER A 39 -23.46 12.91 -33.90
C SER A 39 -23.68 11.99 -35.12
N GLY A 40 -24.21 10.79 -34.92
CA GLY A 40 -24.39 9.78 -35.97
C GLY A 40 -23.09 9.07 -36.39
N LYS A 41 -21.93 9.47 -35.87
CA LYS A 41 -20.64 8.80 -36.13
C LYS A 41 -20.42 7.66 -35.17
N LYS A 42 -19.76 6.58 -35.61
CA LYS A 42 -19.34 5.49 -34.71
C LYS A 42 -18.24 5.93 -33.76
N MET A 43 -18.14 5.26 -32.61
CA MET A 43 -17.05 5.52 -31.68
C MET A 43 -15.68 5.18 -32.30
N SER A 44 -15.59 4.13 -33.09
CA SER A 44 -14.37 3.78 -33.87
C SER A 44 -13.88 4.87 -34.82
N GLU A 45 -14.74 5.79 -35.25
CA GLU A 45 -14.42 6.92 -36.12
C GLU A 45 -14.15 8.21 -35.33
N SER A 46 -14.39 8.20 -34.04
CA SER A 46 -14.25 9.36 -33.17
C SER A 46 -12.77 9.60 -32.79
N ALA A 47 -12.46 10.83 -32.41
CA ALA A 47 -11.14 11.19 -31.93
C ALA A 47 -10.86 10.58 -30.56
N ASP A 48 -9.61 10.19 -30.34
CA ASP A 48 -9.14 9.62 -29.06
C ASP A 48 -9.34 10.59 -27.89
N ARG A 49 -9.67 10.02 -26.74
CA ARG A 49 -9.73 10.72 -25.45
C ARG A 49 -10.71 11.90 -25.45
N ARG A 50 -11.76 11.82 -26.24
CA ARG A 50 -12.89 12.74 -26.20
C ARG A 50 -14.10 12.04 -25.60
N LEU A 51 -14.78 12.72 -24.70
CA LEU A 51 -16.07 12.30 -24.19
C LEU A 51 -17.15 12.61 -25.24
N ILE A 52 -17.86 11.60 -25.66
CA ILE A 52 -18.92 11.67 -26.67
C ILE A 52 -20.25 11.35 -25.98
N PHE A 53 -21.22 12.21 -26.15
CA PHE A 53 -22.57 12.02 -25.63
C PHE A 53 -23.41 11.20 -26.59
N GLY A 54 -24.16 10.21 -26.04
CA GLY A 54 -24.95 9.31 -26.84
C GLY A 54 -25.84 8.39 -26.03
N GLU A 55 -26.46 7.46 -26.70
CA GLU A 55 -27.35 6.45 -26.16
C GLU A 55 -26.65 5.11 -26.01
N LEU A 56 -26.79 4.49 -24.86
CA LEU A 56 -26.44 3.12 -24.61
C LEU A 56 -27.70 2.27 -24.80
N ARG A 57 -27.64 1.32 -25.73
CA ARG A 57 -28.78 0.45 -26.07
C ARG A 57 -28.39 -1.01 -25.90
N ASP A 58 -29.36 -1.85 -25.57
CA ASP A 58 -29.18 -3.30 -25.62
C ASP A 58 -29.13 -3.85 -27.04
N ARG A 59 -28.89 -5.14 -27.19
CA ARG A 59 -28.88 -5.83 -28.50
C ARG A 59 -30.25 -5.86 -29.18
N GLY A 60 -31.33 -5.67 -28.44
CA GLY A 60 -32.69 -5.51 -28.94
C GLY A 60 -32.97 -4.10 -29.48
N GLY A 61 -32.07 -3.15 -29.23
CA GLY A 61 -32.20 -1.72 -29.60
C GLY A 61 -32.94 -0.90 -28.55
N GLU A 62 -33.30 -1.47 -27.40
CA GLU A 62 -33.94 -0.73 -26.32
C GLU A 62 -32.94 0.15 -25.57
N LEU A 63 -33.38 1.33 -25.17
CA LEU A 63 -32.56 2.31 -24.46
C LEU A 63 -32.28 1.83 -23.02
N LEU A 64 -31.01 1.65 -22.67
CA LEU A 64 -30.56 1.34 -21.32
C LEU A 64 -30.18 2.61 -20.55
N ASP A 65 -29.46 3.54 -21.20
CA ASP A 65 -29.00 4.78 -20.58
C ASP A 65 -28.67 5.84 -21.64
N VAL A 66 -28.62 7.10 -21.22
CA VAL A 66 -28.07 8.20 -22.00
C VAL A 66 -26.82 8.71 -21.28
N CYS A 67 -25.66 8.46 -21.87
CA CYS A 67 -24.39 8.56 -21.13
C CYS A 67 -23.24 9.09 -22.01
N LEU A 68 -22.03 9.10 -21.45
CA LEU A 68 -20.83 9.49 -22.16
C LEU A 68 -19.97 8.24 -22.46
N CYS A 69 -19.30 8.25 -23.61
CA CYS A 69 -18.32 7.25 -23.96
C CYS A 69 -17.02 7.90 -24.42
N THR A 70 -15.89 7.30 -24.07
CA THR A 70 -14.57 7.67 -24.58
C THR A 70 -13.83 6.44 -25.07
N ILE A 71 -12.91 6.64 -26.03
CA ILE A 71 -12.02 5.60 -26.54
C ILE A 71 -10.57 6.07 -26.48
N SER A 72 -9.65 5.11 -26.42
CA SER A 72 -8.21 5.36 -26.64
C SER A 72 -7.64 4.24 -27.47
N ARG A 73 -6.78 4.59 -28.44
CA ARG A 73 -6.14 3.64 -29.34
C ARG A 73 -4.76 3.20 -28.84
N ALA A 74 -4.45 1.95 -29.08
CA ALA A 74 -3.10 1.41 -28.88
C ALA A 74 -2.05 2.23 -29.66
N PRO A 75 -0.84 2.41 -29.12
CA PRO A 75 -0.37 2.03 -27.78
C PRO A 75 -0.65 3.10 -26.71
N HIS A 76 -1.36 4.18 -27.04
CA HIS A 76 -1.52 5.37 -26.19
C HIS A 76 -2.74 5.30 -25.26
N SER A 77 -2.97 4.15 -24.63
CA SER A 77 -4.01 3.92 -23.63
C SER A 77 -3.40 3.52 -22.29
N TYR A 78 -4.24 3.29 -21.27
CA TYR A 78 -3.79 2.80 -19.97
C TYR A 78 -3.13 1.42 -20.09
N THR A 79 -3.79 0.48 -20.77
CA THR A 79 -3.29 -0.89 -20.94
C THR A 79 -2.29 -1.06 -22.10
N GLY A 80 -2.11 -0.05 -22.94
CA GLY A 80 -1.37 -0.18 -24.21
C GLY A 80 -2.18 -0.83 -25.33
N GLU A 81 -3.42 -1.27 -25.07
CA GLU A 81 -4.36 -1.83 -26.04
C GLU A 81 -5.42 -0.80 -26.44
N ASN A 82 -6.33 -1.16 -27.36
CA ASN A 82 -7.51 -0.36 -27.59
C ASN A 82 -8.43 -0.42 -26.35
N THR A 83 -8.86 0.74 -25.86
CA THR A 83 -9.71 0.82 -24.68
C THR A 83 -10.95 1.67 -24.92
N ALA A 84 -12.00 1.41 -24.18
CA ALA A 84 -13.18 2.26 -24.11
C ALA A 84 -13.68 2.36 -22.66
N GLU A 85 -14.30 3.49 -22.34
CA GLU A 85 -14.99 3.69 -21.07
C GLU A 85 -16.39 4.24 -21.34
N LEU A 86 -17.40 3.56 -20.78
CA LEU A 86 -18.78 4.02 -20.69
C LEU A 86 -18.99 4.67 -19.33
N GLN A 87 -19.36 5.95 -19.30
CA GLN A 87 -19.64 6.71 -18.09
C GLN A 87 -21.17 6.85 -17.96
N CYS A 88 -21.79 5.84 -17.39
CA CYS A 88 -23.22 5.70 -17.20
C CYS A 88 -23.69 6.36 -15.90
N HIS A 89 -25.00 6.47 -15.72
CA HIS A 89 -25.56 6.71 -14.41
C HIS A 89 -25.21 5.55 -13.47
N GLY A 90 -24.84 5.85 -12.23
CA GLY A 90 -24.29 4.90 -11.27
C GLY A 90 -25.32 3.96 -10.64
N SER A 91 -26.27 3.45 -11.42
CA SER A 91 -27.20 2.41 -11.02
C SER A 91 -26.53 1.03 -11.18
N PRO A 92 -26.39 0.24 -10.11
CA PRO A 92 -25.85 -1.13 -10.21
C PRO A 92 -26.60 -1.99 -11.23
N THR A 93 -27.91 -1.80 -11.38
CA THR A 93 -28.74 -2.53 -12.33
C THR A 93 -28.39 -2.16 -13.78
N VAL A 94 -28.26 -0.87 -14.09
CA VAL A 94 -27.89 -0.40 -15.44
C VAL A 94 -26.48 -0.86 -15.79
N LEU A 95 -25.52 -0.71 -14.87
CA LEU A 95 -24.14 -1.13 -15.07
C LEU A 95 -24.02 -2.63 -15.33
N ARG A 96 -24.77 -3.44 -14.58
CA ARG A 96 -24.81 -4.91 -14.79
C ARG A 96 -25.42 -5.27 -16.13
N ALA A 97 -26.57 -4.70 -16.48
CA ALA A 97 -27.20 -4.92 -17.78
C ALA A 97 -26.28 -4.55 -18.95
N ALA A 98 -25.63 -3.40 -18.88
CA ALA A 98 -24.65 -2.99 -19.89
C ALA A 98 -23.44 -3.94 -19.97
N LEU A 99 -22.94 -4.41 -18.83
CA LEU A 99 -21.83 -5.38 -18.79
C LEU A 99 -22.23 -6.73 -19.41
N ASP A 100 -23.43 -7.23 -19.11
CA ASP A 100 -23.96 -8.47 -19.70
C ASP A 100 -24.10 -8.36 -21.23
N GLU A 101 -24.50 -7.21 -21.74
CA GLU A 101 -24.55 -6.95 -23.17
C GLU A 101 -23.16 -6.96 -23.81
N LEU A 102 -22.13 -6.38 -23.13
CA LEU A 102 -20.75 -6.44 -23.59
C LEU A 102 -20.23 -7.88 -23.65
N PHE A 103 -20.57 -8.71 -22.66
CA PHE A 103 -20.18 -10.13 -22.67
C PHE A 103 -20.86 -10.89 -23.81
N ALA A 104 -22.13 -10.64 -24.06
CA ALA A 104 -22.86 -11.25 -25.17
C ALA A 104 -22.29 -10.85 -26.54
N LEU A 105 -21.58 -9.72 -26.66
CA LEU A 105 -20.88 -9.27 -27.87
C LEU A 105 -19.44 -9.78 -27.99
N GLY A 106 -18.98 -10.58 -27.01
CA GLY A 106 -17.70 -11.29 -27.07
C GLY A 106 -16.61 -10.71 -26.16
N ALA A 107 -16.89 -9.72 -25.33
CA ALA A 107 -16.02 -9.40 -24.21
C ALA A 107 -16.14 -10.47 -23.13
N ARG A 108 -15.09 -10.67 -22.31
CA ARG A 108 -15.20 -11.47 -21.09
C ARG A 108 -14.99 -10.61 -19.84
N GLN A 109 -15.39 -11.14 -18.71
CA GLN A 109 -15.11 -10.53 -17.42
C GLN A 109 -13.59 -10.39 -17.21
N ALA A 110 -13.14 -9.20 -16.85
CA ALA A 110 -11.76 -8.99 -16.43
C ALA A 110 -11.49 -9.70 -15.10
N ALA A 111 -10.31 -10.31 -14.97
CA ALA A 111 -9.80 -10.81 -13.71
C ALA A 111 -9.37 -9.64 -12.78
N PRO A 112 -9.21 -9.89 -11.46
CA PRO A 112 -8.64 -8.89 -10.56
C PRO A 112 -7.29 -8.36 -11.08
N GLY A 113 -7.12 -7.03 -11.12
CA GLY A 113 -5.90 -6.37 -11.57
C GLY A 113 -5.55 -6.54 -13.05
N GLU A 114 -6.43 -7.10 -13.88
CA GLU A 114 -6.07 -7.47 -15.27
C GLU A 114 -5.74 -6.27 -16.16
N PHE A 115 -6.40 -5.15 -16.00
CA PHE A 115 -6.06 -3.94 -16.77
C PHE A 115 -4.66 -3.43 -16.42
N THR A 116 -4.30 -3.39 -15.14
CA THR A 116 -2.96 -2.98 -14.69
C THR A 116 -1.90 -4.02 -15.07
N LYS A 117 -2.24 -5.31 -15.01
CA LYS A 117 -1.36 -6.38 -15.49
C LYS A 117 -1.05 -6.23 -16.99
N ARG A 118 -2.06 -5.94 -17.83
CA ARG A 118 -1.86 -5.68 -19.27
C ARG A 118 -1.01 -4.43 -19.49
N ALA A 119 -1.23 -3.37 -18.69
CA ALA A 119 -0.38 -2.18 -18.76
C ALA A 119 1.09 -2.50 -18.45
N PHE A 120 1.37 -3.34 -17.47
CA PHE A 120 2.71 -3.82 -17.14
C PHE A 120 3.28 -4.68 -18.29
N LEU A 121 2.56 -5.69 -18.77
CA LEU A 121 3.01 -6.59 -19.84
C LEU A 121 3.27 -5.84 -21.17
N ASN A 122 2.51 -4.79 -21.43
CA ASN A 122 2.67 -3.94 -22.62
C ASN A 122 3.68 -2.79 -22.40
N GLY A 123 4.47 -2.82 -21.32
CA GLY A 123 5.54 -1.84 -21.05
C GLY A 123 5.04 -0.42 -20.76
N ARG A 124 3.75 -0.26 -20.37
CA ARG A 124 3.18 1.06 -20.02
C ARG A 124 3.59 1.53 -18.65
N MET A 125 3.92 0.61 -17.76
CA MET A 125 4.42 0.88 -16.41
C MET A 125 5.31 -0.26 -15.94
N GLU A 126 6.17 0.02 -14.98
CA GLU A 126 7.00 -0.96 -14.31
C GLU A 126 6.25 -1.64 -13.15
N LEU A 127 6.80 -2.74 -12.64
CA LEU A 127 6.13 -3.55 -11.62
C LEU A 127 5.91 -2.78 -10.31
N CYS A 128 6.89 -1.98 -9.85
CA CYS A 128 6.71 -1.12 -8.66
C CYS A 128 5.58 -0.10 -8.86
N ALA A 129 5.47 0.49 -10.05
CA ALA A 129 4.39 1.42 -10.37
C ALA A 129 3.04 0.71 -10.43
N ALA A 130 3.00 -0.54 -10.94
CA ALA A 130 1.80 -1.35 -10.95
C ALA A 130 1.33 -1.70 -9.51
N GLU A 131 2.24 -2.11 -8.62
CA GLU A 131 1.94 -2.35 -7.20
C GLU A 131 1.41 -1.08 -6.51
N ALA A 132 1.98 0.08 -6.82
CA ALA A 132 1.55 1.36 -6.25
C ALA A 132 0.11 1.75 -6.64
N VAL A 133 -0.46 1.21 -7.73
CA VAL A 133 -1.89 1.40 -8.06
C VAL A 133 -2.78 0.80 -6.98
N ALA A 134 -2.46 -0.38 -6.44
CA ALA A 134 -3.20 -0.97 -5.32
C ALA A 134 -3.00 -0.15 -4.05
N ASP A 135 -1.75 0.22 -3.74
CA ASP A 135 -1.41 1.00 -2.55
C ASP A 135 -2.14 2.36 -2.51
N ILE A 136 -2.35 3.03 -3.67
CA ILE A 136 -3.14 4.27 -3.75
C ILE A 136 -4.61 4.02 -3.38
N ILE A 137 -5.19 2.92 -3.88
CA ILE A 137 -6.61 2.60 -3.65
C ILE A 137 -6.84 2.24 -2.19
N ASP A 138 -5.91 1.51 -1.59
CA ASP A 138 -5.97 1.01 -0.22
C ASP A 138 -5.43 2.04 0.81
N ALA A 139 -4.97 3.22 0.34
CA ALA A 139 -4.38 4.23 1.21
C ALA A 139 -5.41 4.78 2.21
N GLU A 140 -5.13 4.61 3.50
CA GLU A 140 -5.98 5.10 4.59
C GLU A 140 -5.62 6.53 5.04
N THR A 141 -4.39 7.00 4.72
CA THR A 141 -3.91 8.34 5.03
C THR A 141 -3.43 9.08 3.79
N VAL A 142 -3.42 10.41 3.86
CA VAL A 142 -2.92 11.25 2.77
C VAL A 142 -1.44 10.99 2.51
N GLU A 143 -0.67 10.69 3.54
CA GLU A 143 0.75 10.37 3.47
C GLU A 143 0.98 9.06 2.72
N CYS A 144 0.18 8.01 3.00
CA CYS A 144 0.19 6.76 2.24
C CYS A 144 -0.13 7.01 0.77
N ALA A 145 -1.19 7.77 0.49
CA ALA A 145 -1.58 8.09 -0.88
C ALA A 145 -0.49 8.88 -1.63
N LYS A 146 0.16 9.85 -0.98
CA LYS A 146 1.28 10.61 -1.57
C LYS A 146 2.49 9.71 -1.86
N ASN A 147 2.84 8.82 -0.94
CA ASN A 147 3.94 7.88 -1.16
C ASN A 147 3.64 6.95 -2.34
N ALA A 148 2.46 6.35 -2.37
CA ALA A 148 2.04 5.49 -3.47
C ALA A 148 1.97 6.25 -4.81
N ALA A 149 1.48 7.50 -4.83
CA ALA A 149 1.50 8.35 -6.02
C ALA A 149 2.92 8.66 -6.50
N GLY A 150 3.86 8.89 -5.57
CA GLY A 150 5.28 9.05 -5.89
C GLY A 150 5.88 7.78 -6.49
N GLN A 151 5.57 6.60 -5.95
CA GLN A 151 5.99 5.31 -6.52
C GLN A 151 5.38 5.08 -7.91
N LEU A 152 4.09 5.36 -8.09
CA LEU A 152 3.42 5.29 -9.39
C LEU A 152 4.08 6.21 -10.43
N SER A 153 4.61 7.36 -10.00
CA SER A 153 5.38 8.27 -10.86
C SER A 153 6.82 7.81 -11.13
N GLY A 154 7.24 6.63 -10.63
CA GLY A 154 8.54 6.03 -10.86
C GLY A 154 9.67 6.53 -9.94
N ALA A 155 9.37 7.02 -8.74
CA ALA A 155 10.42 7.52 -7.83
C ALA A 155 11.45 6.43 -7.45
N ILE A 156 10.99 5.22 -7.10
CA ILE A 156 11.88 4.08 -6.81
C ILE A 156 12.64 3.66 -8.07
N SER A 157 11.95 3.54 -9.21
CA SER A 157 12.56 3.10 -10.46
C SER A 157 13.71 4.01 -10.88
N ARG A 158 13.54 5.32 -10.82
CA ARG A 158 14.62 6.28 -11.15
C ARG A 158 15.86 6.12 -10.26
N LYS A 159 15.69 5.84 -8.96
CA LYS A 159 16.81 5.56 -8.06
C LYS A 159 17.52 4.26 -8.43
N VAL A 160 16.75 3.21 -8.63
CA VAL A 160 17.27 1.88 -8.97
C VAL A 160 17.94 1.89 -10.34
N ASP A 161 17.41 2.61 -11.32
CA ASP A 161 18.01 2.71 -12.66
C ASP A 161 19.40 3.37 -12.63
N GLY A 162 19.63 4.36 -11.78
CA GLY A 162 20.95 4.96 -11.59
C GLY A 162 21.98 3.95 -11.05
N ILE A 163 21.58 3.16 -10.04
CA ILE A 163 22.40 2.09 -9.47
C ILE A 163 22.63 0.97 -10.48
N TYR A 164 21.57 0.55 -11.19
CA TYR A 164 21.62 -0.47 -12.21
C TYR A 164 22.57 -0.08 -13.35
N SER A 165 22.57 1.19 -13.78
CA SER A 165 23.49 1.69 -14.79
C SER A 165 24.94 1.58 -14.32
N ALA A 166 25.26 1.99 -13.09
CA ALA A 166 26.61 1.87 -12.53
C ALA A 166 27.07 0.39 -12.47
N LEU A 167 26.18 -0.52 -12.07
CA LEU A 167 26.49 -1.96 -12.09
C LEU A 167 26.68 -2.50 -13.50
N THR A 168 25.95 -1.98 -14.48
CA THR A 168 26.11 -2.36 -15.90
C THR A 168 27.48 -1.95 -16.42
N ASP A 169 27.96 -0.75 -16.07
CA ASP A 169 29.28 -0.27 -16.47
C ASP A 169 30.38 -1.18 -15.87
N ILE A 170 30.26 -1.57 -14.60
CA ILE A 170 31.16 -2.49 -13.92
C ILE A 170 31.14 -3.87 -14.61
N SER A 171 29.94 -4.43 -14.82
CA SER A 171 29.78 -5.76 -15.45
C SER A 171 30.34 -5.76 -16.85
N SER A 172 30.07 -4.73 -17.65
CA SER A 172 30.57 -4.61 -19.03
C SER A 172 32.10 -4.59 -19.08
N HIS A 173 32.74 -3.91 -18.12
CA HIS A 173 34.19 -3.88 -18.06
C HIS A 173 34.79 -5.23 -17.70
N TYR A 174 34.25 -5.90 -16.67
CA TYR A 174 34.76 -7.23 -16.27
C TYR A 174 34.52 -8.28 -17.35
N HIS A 175 33.45 -8.21 -18.13
CA HIS A 175 33.28 -9.02 -19.33
C HIS A 175 34.38 -8.75 -20.35
N ALA A 176 34.71 -7.48 -20.62
CA ALA A 176 35.76 -7.16 -21.56
C ALA A 176 37.14 -7.69 -21.12
N VAL A 177 37.47 -7.60 -19.83
CA VAL A 177 38.71 -8.17 -19.26
C VAL A 177 38.75 -9.69 -19.40
N LEU A 178 37.64 -10.38 -19.20
CA LEU A 178 37.57 -11.83 -19.34
C LEU A 178 37.62 -12.31 -20.81
N ASP A 179 36.98 -11.56 -21.73
CA ASP A 179 36.91 -11.94 -23.14
C ASP A 179 38.19 -11.62 -23.92
N TYR A 180 38.96 -10.59 -23.48
CA TYR A 180 40.18 -10.14 -24.10
C TYR A 180 41.39 -10.09 -23.17
N PRO A 181 41.82 -11.25 -22.61
CA PRO A 181 42.88 -11.29 -21.60
C PRO A 181 44.26 -10.89 -22.12
N ASP A 182 44.48 -10.84 -23.43
CA ASP A 182 45.74 -10.46 -24.09
C ASP A 182 45.79 -9.00 -24.53
N GLU A 183 44.70 -8.25 -24.40
CA GLU A 183 44.68 -6.82 -24.63
C GLU A 183 45.00 -6.08 -23.32
N ASP A 184 45.96 -5.13 -23.36
CA ASP A 184 46.21 -4.19 -22.29
C ASP A 184 44.97 -3.26 -22.13
N ILE A 185 43.85 -3.82 -21.67
CA ILE A 185 42.71 -3.06 -21.21
C ILE A 185 43.25 -2.34 -19.97
N GLU A 186 43.44 -0.99 -20.10
CA GLU A 186 44.04 -0.13 -19.09
C GLU A 186 43.65 -0.57 -17.68
N ASP A 187 44.67 -0.68 -16.81
CA ASP A 187 44.48 -1.00 -15.38
C ASP A 187 43.40 -0.07 -14.84
N PHE A 188 42.28 -0.67 -14.70
CA PHE A 188 41.01 -0.03 -14.49
C PHE A 188 41.03 0.76 -13.19
N GLN A 189 40.38 1.88 -13.16
CA GLN A 189 40.21 2.71 -11.94
C GLN A 189 39.36 1.94 -10.90
N LEU A 190 39.93 0.88 -10.33
CA LEU A 190 39.34 0.09 -9.24
C LEU A 190 38.74 0.99 -8.16
N GLU A 191 39.47 2.08 -7.81
CA GLU A 191 39.02 3.09 -6.85
C GLU A 191 37.71 3.79 -7.28
N SER A 192 37.49 4.00 -8.59
CA SER A 192 36.28 4.63 -9.12
C SER A 192 35.05 3.71 -8.97
N TYR A 193 35.22 2.41 -9.22
CA TYR A 193 34.13 1.44 -9.08
C TYR A 193 33.85 1.11 -7.63
N GLU A 194 34.87 1.02 -6.80
CA GLU A 194 34.73 0.88 -5.36
C GLU A 194 33.94 2.07 -4.78
N GLY A 195 34.25 3.29 -5.23
CA GLY A 195 33.49 4.50 -4.89
C GLY A 195 32.02 4.43 -5.36
N SER A 196 31.79 4.00 -6.59
CA SER A 196 30.45 3.85 -7.15
C SER A 196 29.61 2.80 -6.42
N LEU A 197 30.19 1.63 -6.14
CA LEU A 197 29.53 0.56 -5.36
C LEU A 197 29.22 1.01 -3.93
N THR A 198 30.15 1.73 -3.28
CA THR A 198 29.95 2.23 -1.91
C THR A 198 28.82 3.26 -1.85
N SER A 199 28.76 4.17 -2.83
CA SER A 199 27.68 5.14 -2.95
C SER A 199 26.33 4.46 -3.17
N ALA A 200 26.27 3.52 -4.10
CA ALA A 200 25.07 2.74 -4.41
C ALA A 200 24.59 1.91 -3.20
N LEU A 201 25.51 1.28 -2.46
CA LEU A 201 25.19 0.58 -1.21
C LEU A 201 24.56 1.51 -0.18
N THR A 202 25.11 2.70 0.02
CA THR A 202 24.57 3.69 0.96
C THR A 202 23.14 4.09 0.59
N GLU A 203 22.85 4.25 -0.71
CA GLU A 203 21.51 4.57 -1.18
C GLU A 203 20.52 3.42 -0.97
N LEU A 204 20.92 2.17 -1.28
CA LEU A 204 20.07 0.99 -1.08
C LEU A 204 19.82 0.71 0.40
N GLU A 205 20.82 0.89 1.28
CA GLU A 205 20.65 0.75 2.72
C GLU A 205 19.66 1.77 3.28
N ARG A 206 19.72 3.02 2.82
CA ARG A 206 18.74 4.06 3.19
C ARG A 206 17.34 3.70 2.70
N LEU A 207 17.24 3.17 1.48
CA LEU A 207 15.96 2.70 0.92
C LEU A 207 15.41 1.53 1.73
N LEU A 208 16.25 0.55 2.10
CA LEU A 208 15.84 -0.59 2.93
C LEU A 208 15.39 -0.16 4.33
N GLN A 209 16.10 0.79 4.96
CA GLN A 209 15.72 1.33 6.28
C GLN A 209 14.35 2.01 6.25
N SER A 210 13.93 2.57 5.11
CA SER A 210 12.60 3.16 4.97
C SER A 210 11.47 2.13 5.09
N HIS A 211 11.75 0.83 4.84
CA HIS A 211 10.75 -0.23 4.81
C HIS A 211 10.08 -0.46 6.16
N GLU A 212 10.82 -0.41 7.28
CA GLU A 212 10.22 -0.62 8.61
C GLU A 212 9.13 0.44 8.89
N ARG A 213 9.38 1.68 8.46
CA ARG A 213 8.39 2.75 8.55
C ARG A 213 7.26 2.59 7.53
N GLY A 214 7.59 2.12 6.32
CA GLY A 214 6.61 1.81 5.28
C GLY A 214 5.59 0.76 5.72
N LYS A 215 6.02 -0.27 6.46
CA LYS A 215 5.13 -1.26 7.07
C LYS A 215 4.12 -0.63 8.02
N LEU A 216 4.58 0.30 8.88
CA LEU A 216 3.69 1.00 9.82
C LEU A 216 2.73 1.95 9.10
N MET A 217 3.16 2.56 8.00
CA MET A 217 2.32 3.43 7.19
C MET A 217 1.15 2.67 6.53
N THR A 218 1.41 1.52 5.92
CA THR A 218 0.40 0.74 5.17
C THR A 218 -0.36 -0.23 6.05
N GLY A 219 0.32 -0.89 7.00
CA GLY A 219 -0.26 -1.87 7.91
C GLY A 219 -0.96 -1.27 9.13
N GLY A 220 -0.71 0.01 9.40
CA GLY A 220 -1.06 0.65 10.67
C GLY A 220 -0.14 0.22 11.81
N ILE A 221 -0.06 1.06 12.85
CA ILE A 221 0.73 0.81 14.05
C ILE A 221 -0.03 -0.19 14.92
N PRO A 222 0.52 -1.39 15.20
CA PRO A 222 -0.11 -2.33 16.10
C PRO A 222 -0.22 -1.70 17.50
N ALA A 223 -1.44 -1.49 17.99
CA ALA A 223 -1.69 -0.83 19.27
C ALA A 223 -2.58 -1.67 20.18
N ALA A 224 -2.30 -1.65 21.46
CA ALA A 224 -3.13 -2.27 22.49
C ALA A 224 -3.59 -1.20 23.49
N ILE A 225 -4.88 -1.27 23.89
CA ILE A 225 -5.44 -0.47 24.97
C ILE A 225 -5.56 -1.37 26.21
N ALA A 226 -4.84 -1.04 27.26
CA ALA A 226 -4.81 -1.79 28.51
C ALA A 226 -5.27 -0.92 29.69
N GLY A 227 -5.78 -1.54 30.75
CA GLY A 227 -6.24 -0.88 31.96
C GLY A 227 -7.15 -1.80 32.79
N ARG A 228 -7.31 -1.52 34.07
CA ARG A 228 -8.23 -2.27 34.94
C ARG A 228 -9.70 -2.16 34.48
N PRO A 229 -10.60 -3.02 34.95
CA PRO A 229 -12.04 -2.87 34.72
C PRO A 229 -12.52 -1.46 35.10
N ASN A 230 -13.40 -0.89 34.30
CA ASN A 230 -13.97 0.45 34.47
C ASN A 230 -12.99 1.64 34.44
N ALA A 231 -11.74 1.44 34.06
CA ALA A 231 -10.77 2.53 33.85
C ALA A 231 -11.11 3.46 32.66
N GLY A 232 -12.12 3.13 31.83
CA GLY A 232 -12.53 3.96 30.70
C GLY A 232 -12.02 3.49 29.34
N LYS A 233 -11.52 2.25 29.21
CA LYS A 233 -11.03 1.68 27.95
C LYS A 233 -12.06 1.73 26.83
N SER A 234 -13.27 1.23 27.07
CA SER A 234 -14.36 1.22 26.08
C SER A 234 -14.81 2.64 25.70
N SER A 235 -14.78 3.57 26.67
CA SER A 235 -15.09 4.98 26.42
C SER A 235 -14.02 5.64 25.56
N LEU A 236 -12.73 5.35 25.83
CA LEU A 236 -11.63 5.83 25.00
C LEU A 236 -11.72 5.25 23.58
N LEU A 237 -11.97 3.95 23.45
CA LEU A 237 -12.14 3.31 22.14
C LEU A 237 -13.28 3.96 21.34
N ASN A 238 -14.44 4.18 21.97
CA ASN A 238 -15.58 4.82 21.33
C ASN A 238 -15.30 6.29 20.96
N ALA A 239 -14.56 7.02 21.80
CA ALA A 239 -14.14 8.38 21.51
C ALA A 239 -13.17 8.41 20.32
N LEU A 240 -12.20 7.51 20.27
CA LEU A 240 -11.29 7.35 19.14
C LEU A 240 -12.03 6.98 17.84
N LEU A 241 -13.03 6.09 17.92
CA LEU A 241 -13.87 5.71 16.77
C LEU A 241 -14.78 6.85 16.29
N GLY A 242 -15.19 7.76 17.18
CA GLY A 242 -16.06 8.90 16.88
C GLY A 242 -15.34 10.19 16.52
N TYR A 243 -14.07 10.33 16.88
CA TYR A 243 -13.31 11.57 16.79
C TYR A 243 -12.92 11.94 15.34
N ASP A 244 -12.60 10.96 14.52
CA ASP A 244 -12.42 11.20 13.08
C ASP A 244 -12.90 9.96 12.32
N ARG A 245 -13.86 10.15 11.45
CA ARG A 245 -14.52 9.14 10.59
C ARG A 245 -13.73 7.84 10.45
N ALA A 246 -13.81 6.98 11.46
CA ALA A 246 -13.23 5.66 11.42
C ALA A 246 -13.82 4.91 10.24
N ILE A 247 -13.05 4.70 9.22
CA ILE A 247 -13.42 3.79 8.14
C ILE A 247 -13.22 2.40 8.75
N VAL A 248 -14.28 1.88 9.37
CA VAL A 248 -14.34 0.46 9.76
C VAL A 248 -14.43 -0.34 8.48
N THR A 249 -13.33 -0.73 7.92
CA THR A 249 -13.29 -1.74 6.87
C THR A 249 -13.32 -3.11 7.56
N ALA A 250 -14.53 -3.61 7.80
CA ALA A 250 -14.70 -5.04 7.97
C ALA A 250 -14.31 -5.70 6.65
N ILE A 251 -13.14 -6.30 6.57
CA ILE A 251 -12.75 -7.14 5.42
C ILE A 251 -13.58 -8.41 5.51
N PRO A 252 -14.56 -8.65 4.61
CA PRO A 252 -15.31 -9.90 4.60
C PRO A 252 -14.36 -11.01 4.11
N GLY A 253 -14.02 -11.97 4.96
CA GLY A 253 -13.31 -13.17 4.50
C GLY A 253 -12.41 -13.88 5.52
N THR A 254 -12.16 -13.32 6.69
CA THR A 254 -11.33 -13.95 7.73
C THR A 254 -12.19 -14.34 8.94
N THR A 255 -13.01 -15.38 8.76
CA THR A 255 -13.88 -15.91 9.81
C THR A 255 -13.15 -16.83 10.78
N ARG A 256 -12.02 -16.41 11.40
CA ARG A 256 -11.44 -17.12 12.57
C ARG A 256 -10.33 -16.38 13.30
N ASP A 257 -9.85 -15.23 12.82
CA ASP A 257 -8.80 -14.46 13.49
C ASP A 257 -9.40 -13.22 14.16
N THR A 258 -8.79 -12.80 15.28
CA THR A 258 -9.11 -11.65 16.11
C THR A 258 -9.65 -10.45 15.31
N ILE A 259 -10.77 -9.88 15.75
CA ILE A 259 -11.34 -8.67 15.14
C ILE A 259 -10.34 -7.53 15.40
N GLU A 260 -9.57 -7.20 14.37
CA GLU A 260 -8.67 -6.05 14.39
C GLU A 260 -9.43 -4.83 13.87
N GLU A 261 -9.43 -3.76 14.62
CA GLU A 261 -10.03 -2.48 14.22
C GLU A 261 -8.94 -1.49 13.87
N LYS A 262 -9.10 -0.82 12.73
CA LYS A 262 -8.19 0.24 12.32
C LYS A 262 -8.79 1.60 12.67
N LEU A 263 -7.99 2.43 13.32
CA LEU A 263 -8.32 3.78 13.75
C LEU A 263 -7.38 4.76 13.07
N ARG A 264 -7.92 5.78 12.44
CA ARG A 264 -7.12 6.90 11.99
C ARG A 264 -6.94 7.93 13.11
N ILE A 265 -5.70 8.28 13.43
CA ILE A 265 -5.34 9.35 14.36
C ILE A 265 -4.41 10.33 13.62
N GLY A 266 -4.94 11.47 13.21
CA GLY A 266 -4.24 12.46 12.40
C GLY A 266 -3.68 11.88 11.10
N ARG A 267 -2.36 11.76 11.03
CA ARG A 267 -1.63 11.25 9.87
C ARG A 267 -1.28 9.76 9.97
N LEU A 268 -1.61 9.13 11.09
CA LEU A 268 -1.26 7.74 11.39
C LEU A 268 -2.51 6.88 11.43
N THR A 269 -2.35 5.59 11.13
CA THR A 269 -3.37 4.57 11.37
C THR A 269 -2.92 3.69 12.52
N LEU A 270 -3.73 3.53 13.56
CA LEU A 270 -3.56 2.52 14.59
C LEU A 270 -4.35 1.28 14.22
N ARG A 271 -3.73 0.12 14.36
CA ARG A 271 -4.38 -1.19 14.25
C ARG A 271 -4.53 -1.77 15.63
N LEU A 272 -5.74 -1.69 16.18
CA LEU A 272 -6.03 -2.19 17.52
C LEU A 272 -6.05 -3.72 17.54
N ILE A 273 -5.25 -4.29 18.44
CA ILE A 273 -5.16 -5.73 18.66
C ILE A 273 -6.12 -6.10 19.78
N ASP A 274 -6.98 -7.11 19.57
CA ASP A 274 -7.90 -7.69 20.56
C ASP A 274 -8.92 -6.71 21.14
N THR A 275 -9.72 -6.09 20.27
CA THR A 275 -10.83 -5.22 20.70
C THR A 275 -11.99 -5.98 21.38
N ALA A 276 -12.06 -7.31 21.26
CA ALA A 276 -13.10 -8.12 21.88
C ALA A 276 -13.06 -8.02 23.42
N GLY A 277 -11.87 -8.05 24.02
CA GLY A 277 -11.70 -7.88 25.49
C GLY A 277 -12.04 -6.47 26.00
N ILE A 278 -12.24 -5.50 25.11
CA ILE A 278 -12.60 -4.12 25.46
C ILE A 278 -14.13 -3.91 25.40
N ARG A 279 -14.83 -4.69 24.58
CA ARG A 279 -16.29 -4.56 24.33
C ARG A 279 -17.15 -5.43 25.23
N ASP A 280 -16.65 -6.59 25.69
CA ASP A 280 -17.38 -7.52 26.55
C ASP A 280 -17.29 -7.10 28.02
N THR A 281 -18.45 -6.73 28.61
CA THR A 281 -18.59 -6.23 29.99
C THR A 281 -19.18 -7.27 30.96
N ASP A 282 -19.26 -8.56 30.61
CA ASP A 282 -19.84 -9.59 31.44
C ASP A 282 -18.81 -10.33 32.32
N ASP A 283 -19.11 -10.42 33.61
CA ASP A 283 -18.27 -10.87 34.74
C ASP A 283 -17.65 -12.30 34.65
N GLU A 284 -18.04 -13.13 33.71
CA GLU A 284 -17.52 -14.51 33.57
C GLU A 284 -16.26 -14.67 32.69
N VAL A 285 -15.78 -13.57 32.06
CA VAL A 285 -14.67 -13.59 31.08
C VAL A 285 -13.36 -13.00 31.62
N GLU A 286 -13.35 -12.56 32.88
CA GLU A 286 -12.28 -11.74 33.47
C GLU A 286 -10.88 -12.41 33.46
N ARG A 287 -10.77 -13.72 33.70
CA ARG A 287 -9.47 -14.45 33.67
C ARG A 287 -8.94 -14.64 32.26
N LEU A 288 -9.80 -14.93 31.28
CA LEU A 288 -9.45 -15.05 29.85
C LEU A 288 -9.09 -13.68 29.26
N GLY A 289 -9.69 -12.59 29.78
CA GLY A 289 -9.39 -11.22 29.38
C GLY A 289 -7.98 -10.76 29.74
N VAL A 290 -7.46 -11.14 30.91
CA VAL A 290 -6.11 -10.76 31.37
C VAL A 290 -5.02 -11.45 30.51
N GLU A 291 -5.16 -12.74 30.22
CA GLU A 291 -4.20 -13.46 29.36
C GLU A 291 -4.21 -12.93 27.91
N ARG A 292 -5.38 -12.62 27.37
CA ARG A 292 -5.53 -12.02 26.03
C ARG A 292 -4.92 -10.61 25.99
N SER A 293 -5.19 -9.77 26.99
CA SER A 293 -4.61 -8.43 27.08
C SER A 293 -3.08 -8.49 27.15
N ARG A 294 -2.48 -9.42 27.89
CA ARG A 294 -1.03 -9.63 27.92
C ARG A 294 -0.49 -10.09 26.56
N ALA A 295 -1.18 -11.00 25.89
CA ALA A 295 -0.80 -11.46 24.54
C ALA A 295 -0.96 -10.34 23.49
N ALA A 296 -1.94 -9.46 23.62
CA ALA A 296 -2.11 -8.30 22.75
C ALA A 296 -0.96 -7.29 22.97
N MET A 297 -0.65 -6.96 24.23
CA MET A 297 0.44 -6.04 24.55
C MET A 297 1.82 -6.54 24.07
N SER A 298 2.07 -7.86 24.14
CA SER A 298 3.34 -8.42 23.66
C SER A 298 3.54 -8.33 22.13
N LYS A 299 2.48 -8.09 21.36
CA LYS A 299 2.49 -7.92 19.90
C LYS A 299 2.36 -6.46 19.47
N ALA A 300 2.06 -5.56 20.41
CA ALA A 300 1.82 -4.16 20.13
C ALA A 300 3.15 -3.38 20.01
N GLU A 301 3.20 -2.47 19.05
CA GLU A 301 4.23 -1.43 18.95
C GLU A 301 3.92 -0.25 19.88
N LEU A 302 2.64 -0.01 20.16
CA LEU A 302 2.15 1.01 21.07
C LEU A 302 1.22 0.41 22.12
N VAL A 303 1.52 0.63 23.39
CA VAL A 303 0.60 0.29 24.49
C VAL A 303 0.04 1.58 25.10
N ILE A 304 -1.28 1.72 25.09
CA ILE A 304 -2.01 2.83 25.74
C ILE A 304 -2.55 2.30 27.07
N ALA A 305 -1.89 2.67 28.16
CA ALA A 305 -2.29 2.34 29.54
C ALA A 305 -3.37 3.34 30.01
N VAL A 306 -4.60 2.87 30.14
CA VAL A 306 -5.73 3.69 30.62
C VAL A 306 -5.90 3.54 32.11
N VAL A 307 -5.76 4.63 32.80
CA VAL A 307 -5.88 4.75 34.28
C VAL A 307 -7.04 5.68 34.62
N ASP A 308 -7.84 5.32 35.60
CA ASP A 308 -8.93 6.16 36.12
C ASP A 308 -8.34 7.34 36.87
N GLY A 309 -8.37 8.53 36.27
CA GLY A 309 -7.85 9.77 36.89
C GLY A 309 -8.76 10.38 37.98
N SER A 310 -9.96 9.84 38.19
CA SER A 310 -10.90 10.35 39.18
C SER A 310 -10.68 9.79 40.61
N GLY A 311 -9.72 8.88 40.80
CA GLY A 311 -9.44 8.22 42.08
C GLY A 311 -7.95 7.98 42.32
N GLU A 312 -7.64 7.28 43.42
CA GLU A 312 -6.28 6.88 43.75
C GLU A 312 -5.76 5.81 42.77
N ILE A 313 -4.46 5.86 42.47
CA ILE A 313 -3.78 4.87 41.62
C ILE A 313 -3.62 3.58 42.42
N THR A 314 -4.23 2.52 41.90
CA THR A 314 -4.18 1.18 42.49
C THR A 314 -2.92 0.42 42.09
N ASP A 315 -2.66 -0.72 42.74
CA ASP A 315 -1.54 -1.60 42.35
C ASP A 315 -1.77 -2.22 40.96
N GLU A 316 -3.03 -2.46 40.57
CA GLU A 316 -3.37 -2.91 39.19
C GLU A 316 -3.05 -1.84 38.14
N ASP A 317 -3.32 -0.56 38.44
CA ASP A 317 -2.95 0.55 37.55
C ASP A 317 -1.43 0.64 37.39
N ARG A 318 -0.65 0.43 38.44
CA ARG A 318 0.82 0.39 38.41
C ARG A 318 1.34 -0.78 37.58
N GLU A 319 0.69 -1.96 37.67
CA GLU A 319 1.06 -3.12 36.83
C GLU A 319 0.84 -2.83 35.35
N VAL A 320 -0.29 -2.20 34.98
CA VAL A 320 -0.59 -1.82 33.60
C VAL A 320 0.42 -0.78 33.08
N ILE A 321 0.77 0.22 33.89
CA ILE A 321 1.81 1.21 33.54
C ILE A 321 3.15 0.53 33.32
N ALA A 322 3.57 -0.38 34.20
CA ALA A 322 4.82 -1.14 34.03
C ALA A 322 4.83 -1.99 32.77
N GLN A 323 3.70 -2.58 32.38
CA GLN A 323 3.58 -3.30 31.12
C GLN A 323 3.70 -2.37 29.90
N ALA A 324 3.15 -1.15 29.97
CA ALA A 324 3.32 -0.15 28.93
C ALA A 324 4.77 0.37 28.83
N GLU A 325 5.49 0.46 29.97
CA GLU A 325 6.93 0.81 30.00
C GLU A 325 7.82 -0.28 29.36
N ALA A 326 7.38 -1.53 29.43
CA ALA A 326 8.09 -2.66 28.83
C ALA A 326 7.84 -2.79 27.30
N ALA A 327 6.83 -2.09 26.77
CA ALA A 327 6.53 -2.09 25.33
C ALA A 327 7.52 -1.20 24.54
N PRO A 328 7.67 -1.39 23.22
CA PRO A 328 8.50 -0.53 22.38
C PRO A 328 8.14 0.95 22.51
N LYS A 329 6.85 1.26 22.60
CA LYS A 329 6.29 2.59 22.87
C LYS A 329 5.13 2.48 23.83
N GLY A 330 5.03 3.41 24.78
CA GLY A 330 3.95 3.45 25.77
C GLY A 330 3.43 4.87 25.97
N ILE A 331 2.15 4.97 26.31
CA ILE A 331 1.47 6.22 26.71
C ILE A 331 0.56 5.91 27.89
N VAL A 332 0.56 6.73 28.90
CA VAL A 332 -0.41 6.66 30.00
C VAL A 332 -1.52 7.66 29.75
N VAL A 333 -2.76 7.19 29.78
CA VAL A 333 -3.95 8.01 29.62
C VAL A 333 -4.69 8.06 30.95
N LEU A 334 -4.76 9.27 31.56
CA LEU A 334 -5.61 9.56 32.66
C LEU A 334 -7.02 9.89 32.17
N SER A 335 -7.93 8.94 32.32
CA SER A 335 -9.33 9.08 31.87
C SER A 335 -10.19 9.81 32.90
N LYS A 336 -11.42 10.16 32.51
CA LYS A 336 -12.48 10.74 33.38
C LYS A 336 -12.15 12.12 33.97
N ARG A 337 -11.38 12.93 33.18
CA ARG A 337 -11.07 14.31 33.61
C ARG A 337 -12.30 15.19 33.83
N ASP A 338 -13.45 14.83 33.27
CA ASP A 338 -14.74 15.49 33.50
C ASP A 338 -15.33 15.29 34.90
N ILE A 339 -14.91 14.26 35.64
CA ILE A 339 -15.42 13.94 36.97
C ILE A 339 -14.55 14.58 38.07
N ALA A 340 -13.23 14.55 37.93
CA ALA A 340 -12.28 15.13 38.86
C ALA A 340 -10.99 15.54 38.13
N GLU A 341 -10.32 16.59 38.66
CA GLU A 341 -8.94 16.85 38.27
C GLU A 341 -8.03 15.75 38.81
N PRO A 342 -7.11 15.20 38.01
CA PRO A 342 -6.22 14.13 38.49
C PRO A 342 -5.31 14.66 39.61
N ASP A 343 -5.56 14.23 40.85
CA ASP A 343 -4.72 14.56 42.02
C ASP A 343 -3.54 13.57 42.18
N ALA A 344 -3.44 12.61 41.23
CA ALA A 344 -2.51 11.52 41.31
C ALA A 344 -1.19 11.85 40.59
N GLU A 345 -0.12 12.05 41.35
CA GLU A 345 1.25 12.02 40.82
C GLU A 345 1.58 10.61 40.31
N ILE A 346 1.61 10.45 38.99
CA ILE A 346 2.11 9.21 38.38
C ILE A 346 3.61 9.34 38.18
N THR A 347 4.36 8.47 38.84
CA THR A 347 5.80 8.34 38.61
C THR A 347 6.04 7.36 37.44
N THR A 348 6.26 7.88 36.26
CA THR A 348 6.57 7.08 35.04
C THR A 348 7.49 7.86 34.11
N ALA A 349 8.25 7.15 33.28
CA ALA A 349 9.02 7.74 32.19
C ALA A 349 8.20 7.95 30.92
N LEU A 350 6.98 7.41 30.87
CA LEU A 350 6.09 7.51 29.72
C LEU A 350 5.40 8.88 29.63
N PRO A 351 5.04 9.34 28.44
CA PRO A 351 4.14 10.48 28.28
C PRO A 351 2.80 10.22 28.96
N VAL A 352 2.30 11.22 29.69
CA VAL A 352 1.01 11.15 30.38
C VAL A 352 0.05 12.16 29.75
N VAL A 353 -1.11 11.68 29.30
CA VAL A 353 -2.17 12.49 28.68
C VAL A 353 -3.42 12.41 29.55
N SER A 354 -3.94 13.54 29.97
CA SER A 354 -5.21 13.62 30.70
C SER A 354 -6.35 13.91 29.72
N LEU A 355 -7.40 13.07 29.74
CA LEU A 355 -8.52 13.25 28.82
C LEU A 355 -9.87 12.91 29.40
N SER A 356 -10.94 13.49 28.83
CA SER A 356 -12.32 13.04 29.00
C SER A 356 -12.85 12.49 27.68
N SER A 357 -13.08 11.17 27.64
CA SER A 357 -13.67 10.51 26.46
C SER A 357 -15.13 10.94 26.22
N VAL A 358 -15.81 11.52 27.22
CA VAL A 358 -17.21 11.98 27.13
C VAL A 358 -17.27 13.41 26.61
N ALA A 359 -16.40 14.29 27.08
CA ALA A 359 -16.33 15.68 26.66
C ALA A 359 -15.52 15.88 25.36
N GLY A 360 -14.66 14.92 25.01
CA GLY A 360 -13.72 15.01 23.89
C GLY A 360 -12.44 15.80 24.23
N ASP A 361 -12.30 16.27 25.45
CA ASP A 361 -11.13 17.04 25.89
C ASP A 361 -9.89 16.16 26.00
N GLY A 362 -8.74 16.65 25.52
CA GLY A 362 -7.45 15.94 25.56
C GLY A 362 -7.20 14.98 24.39
N MET A 363 -8.13 14.83 23.46
CA MET A 363 -7.94 13.96 22.27
C MET A 363 -6.87 14.50 21.34
N ASP A 364 -6.82 15.83 21.11
CA ASP A 364 -5.78 16.47 20.30
C ASP A 364 -4.38 16.27 20.91
N GLU A 365 -4.29 16.28 22.24
CA GLU A 365 -3.04 16.02 22.95
C GLU A 365 -2.60 14.57 22.80
N LEU A 366 -3.54 13.62 22.88
CA LEU A 366 -3.25 12.20 22.64
C LEU A 366 -2.76 11.99 21.20
N GLU A 367 -3.42 12.61 20.20
CA GLU A 367 -2.98 12.59 18.81
C GLU A 367 -1.54 13.12 18.65
N ARG A 368 -1.26 14.27 19.26
CA ARG A 368 0.07 14.89 19.23
C ARG A 368 1.14 13.98 19.83
N VAL A 369 0.89 13.40 21.00
CA VAL A 369 1.82 12.51 21.68
C VAL A 369 2.06 11.22 20.87
N ILE A 370 1.02 10.64 20.27
CA ILE A 370 1.18 9.49 19.37
C ILE A 370 2.03 9.87 18.16
N ALA A 371 1.78 11.01 17.54
CA ALA A 371 2.55 11.48 16.37
C ALA A 371 4.04 11.71 16.70
N GLU A 372 4.36 12.19 17.91
CA GLU A 372 5.74 12.36 18.38
C GLU A 372 6.46 11.03 18.61
N GLN A 373 5.73 10.01 19.05
CA GLN A 373 6.27 8.64 19.24
C GLN A 373 6.60 7.96 17.89
N PHE A 374 5.88 8.32 16.82
CA PHE A 374 6.01 7.74 15.48
C PHE A 374 6.24 8.85 14.44
N PRO A 375 7.41 9.52 14.47
CA PRO A 375 7.70 10.58 13.53
C PRO A 375 7.72 10.03 12.09
N LEU A 376 7.01 10.71 11.20
CA LEU A 376 7.06 10.41 9.78
C LEU A 376 8.46 10.77 9.24
N PRO A 377 9.02 9.96 8.33
CA PRO A 377 10.34 10.23 7.78
C PRO A 377 10.32 11.51 6.93
N GLU A 378 11.36 12.31 7.04
CA GLU A 378 11.67 13.39 6.09
C GLU A 378 12.27 12.82 4.78
N VAL A 379 11.57 11.87 4.18
CA VAL A 379 11.96 11.23 2.91
C VAL A 379 10.98 11.69 1.85
N PRO A 380 11.44 12.01 0.63
CA PRO A 380 10.54 12.41 -0.45
C PRO A 380 9.44 11.38 -0.70
N ALA A 381 8.24 11.86 -1.02
CA ALA A 381 7.13 10.98 -1.33
C ALA A 381 7.47 10.06 -2.51
N GLY A 382 7.21 8.77 -2.33
CA GLY A 382 7.52 7.73 -3.31
C GLY A 382 8.85 7.00 -3.09
N GLU A 383 9.66 7.41 -2.12
CA GLU A 383 10.93 6.76 -1.80
C GLU A 383 10.87 5.84 -0.56
N ILE A 384 9.69 5.65 0.02
CA ILE A 384 9.48 4.74 1.16
C ILE A 384 9.01 3.39 0.63
N LEU A 385 9.77 2.32 0.90
CA LEU A 385 9.35 0.95 0.55
C LEU A 385 8.21 0.49 1.43
N THR A 386 7.09 0.16 0.82
CA THR A 386 5.90 -0.37 1.52
C THR A 386 5.73 -1.86 1.34
N ASN A 387 6.32 -2.43 0.28
CA ASN A 387 6.12 -3.80 -0.13
C ASN A 387 7.29 -4.70 0.31
N VAL A 388 6.97 -5.84 0.97
CA VAL A 388 7.95 -6.83 1.45
C VAL A 388 8.79 -7.40 0.30
N ARG A 389 8.18 -7.66 -0.87
CA ARG A 389 8.90 -8.15 -2.06
C ARG A 389 9.98 -7.17 -2.51
N GLN A 390 9.64 -5.87 -2.54
CA GLN A 390 10.59 -4.82 -2.93
C GLN A 390 11.74 -4.74 -1.92
N ALA A 391 11.43 -4.80 -0.61
CA ALA A 391 12.44 -4.77 0.45
C ALA A 391 13.37 -5.99 0.38
N ASP A 392 12.82 -7.17 0.10
CA ASP A 392 13.61 -8.41 -0.06
C ASP A 392 14.55 -8.32 -1.27
N ALA A 393 14.07 -7.82 -2.40
CA ALA A 393 14.89 -7.60 -3.58
C ALA A 393 16.05 -6.61 -3.31
N VAL A 394 15.76 -5.49 -2.63
CA VAL A 394 16.78 -4.52 -2.21
C VAL A 394 17.80 -5.15 -1.25
N LYS A 395 17.32 -5.95 -0.27
CA LYS A 395 18.20 -6.64 0.69
C LYS A 395 19.18 -7.58 -0.03
N ARG A 396 18.68 -8.42 -0.94
CA ARG A 396 19.53 -9.33 -1.73
C ARG A 396 20.54 -8.55 -2.59
N ALA A 397 20.11 -7.44 -3.21
CA ALA A 397 21.03 -6.59 -3.97
C ALA A 397 22.15 -6.02 -3.09
N ILE A 398 21.84 -5.58 -1.86
CA ILE A 398 22.85 -5.13 -0.88
C ILE A 398 23.83 -6.24 -0.55
N GLU A 399 23.36 -7.46 -0.31
CA GLU A 399 24.21 -8.62 0.00
C GLU A 399 25.18 -8.93 -1.13
N TYR A 400 24.69 -9.01 -2.37
CA TYR A 400 25.52 -9.18 -3.55
C TYR A 400 26.54 -8.05 -3.77
N MET A 401 26.12 -6.79 -3.63
CA MET A 401 27.03 -5.66 -3.80
C MET A 401 28.12 -5.60 -2.73
N ARG A 402 27.82 -6.00 -1.50
CA ARG A 402 28.82 -6.13 -0.44
C ARG A 402 29.84 -7.22 -0.79
N SER A 403 29.35 -8.38 -1.26
CA SER A 403 30.22 -9.48 -1.71
C SER A 403 31.12 -9.04 -2.87
N ALA A 404 30.57 -8.30 -3.86
CA ALA A 404 31.34 -7.76 -4.99
C ALA A 404 32.44 -6.80 -4.49
N LEU A 405 32.11 -5.90 -3.57
CA LEU A 405 33.06 -4.92 -3.00
C LEU A 405 34.17 -5.63 -2.21
N ASP A 406 33.82 -6.62 -1.42
CA ASP A 406 34.80 -7.41 -0.65
C ASP A 406 35.69 -8.23 -1.58
N ALA A 407 35.17 -8.80 -2.65
CA ALA A 407 35.93 -9.52 -3.66
C ALA A 407 36.92 -8.59 -4.38
N MET A 408 36.50 -7.37 -4.74
CA MET A 408 37.38 -6.37 -5.33
C MET A 408 38.53 -5.98 -4.38
N ARG A 409 38.22 -5.70 -3.12
CA ARG A 409 39.20 -5.32 -2.09
C ARG A 409 40.20 -6.43 -1.77
N ALA A 410 39.74 -7.68 -1.85
CA ALA A 410 40.57 -8.86 -1.67
C ALA A 410 41.43 -9.21 -2.89
N GLY A 411 41.30 -8.49 -4.01
CA GLY A 411 41.99 -8.78 -5.27
C GLY A 411 41.58 -10.16 -5.86
N MET A 412 40.30 -10.54 -5.69
CA MET A 412 39.80 -11.81 -6.24
C MET A 412 39.72 -11.73 -7.78
N THR A 413 39.55 -12.88 -8.42
CA THR A 413 39.46 -12.98 -9.87
C THR A 413 38.24 -12.25 -10.44
N PRO A 414 38.33 -11.66 -11.65
CA PRO A 414 37.25 -10.88 -12.27
C PRO A 414 35.91 -11.61 -12.37
N ASP A 415 35.91 -12.93 -12.57
CA ASP A 415 34.70 -13.75 -12.67
C ASP A 415 33.87 -13.77 -11.36
N ILE A 416 34.52 -13.68 -10.20
CA ILE A 416 33.84 -13.61 -8.90
C ILE A 416 33.11 -12.24 -8.78
N VAL A 417 33.84 -11.14 -9.05
CA VAL A 417 33.24 -9.80 -9.00
C VAL A 417 32.07 -9.67 -9.97
N LEU A 418 32.23 -10.23 -11.19
CA LEU A 418 31.18 -10.24 -12.21
C LEU A 418 29.94 -11.01 -11.72
N THR A 419 30.11 -12.22 -11.17
CA THR A 419 29.01 -13.04 -10.68
C THR A 419 28.20 -12.29 -9.61
N GLU A 420 28.88 -11.66 -8.65
CA GLU A 420 28.22 -10.91 -7.58
C GLU A 420 27.53 -9.63 -8.13
N THR A 421 28.15 -8.94 -9.07
CA THR A 421 27.56 -7.76 -9.73
C THR A 421 26.30 -8.13 -10.50
N GLU A 422 26.32 -9.21 -11.28
CA GLU A 422 25.16 -9.72 -12.02
C GLU A 422 24.04 -10.20 -11.07
N GLY A 423 24.40 -10.80 -9.92
CA GLY A 423 23.47 -11.14 -8.87
C GLY A 423 22.73 -9.91 -8.32
N ALA A 424 23.44 -8.82 -8.07
CA ALA A 424 22.87 -7.54 -7.66
C ALA A 424 21.93 -6.96 -8.74
N MET A 425 22.37 -6.96 -10.00
CA MET A 425 21.56 -6.50 -11.14
C MET A 425 20.27 -7.33 -11.29
N SER A 426 20.36 -8.65 -11.14
CA SER A 426 19.19 -9.53 -11.19
C SER A 426 18.18 -9.20 -10.08
N ALA A 427 18.66 -9.01 -8.84
CA ALA A 427 17.81 -8.65 -7.70
C ALA A 427 17.15 -7.28 -7.90
N LEU A 428 17.88 -6.26 -8.37
CA LEU A 428 17.32 -4.94 -8.69
C LEU A 428 16.35 -4.99 -9.89
N GLY A 429 16.60 -5.86 -10.86
CA GLY A 429 15.71 -6.09 -12.00
C GLY A 429 14.32 -6.58 -11.60
N GLU A 430 14.18 -7.23 -10.45
CA GLU A 430 12.88 -7.63 -9.91
C GLU A 430 12.00 -6.43 -9.50
N LEU A 431 12.59 -5.30 -9.14
CA LEU A 431 11.84 -4.09 -8.79
C LEU A 431 11.10 -3.50 -9.99
N SER A 432 11.77 -3.42 -11.12
CA SER A 432 11.16 -2.96 -12.38
C SER A 432 10.30 -4.03 -13.06
N GLY A 433 10.50 -5.30 -12.73
CA GLY A 433 9.84 -6.44 -13.35
C GLY A 433 10.61 -7.04 -14.54
N ARG A 434 11.87 -6.63 -14.78
CA ARG A 434 12.70 -7.14 -15.90
C ARG A 434 13.04 -8.63 -15.74
N THR A 435 13.15 -9.11 -14.50
CA THR A 435 13.58 -10.48 -14.16
C THR A 435 12.52 -11.29 -13.41
N VAL A 436 11.29 -10.77 -13.28
CA VAL A 436 10.23 -11.42 -12.48
C VAL A 436 9.56 -12.53 -13.26
N ARG A 437 9.39 -13.67 -12.62
CA ARG A 437 8.69 -14.84 -13.17
C ARG A 437 7.19 -14.60 -13.27
N GLU A 438 6.54 -15.24 -14.24
CA GLU A 438 5.12 -15.06 -14.53
C GLU A 438 4.21 -15.48 -13.35
N ASP A 439 4.58 -16.52 -12.60
CA ASP A 439 3.82 -16.96 -11.43
C ASP A 439 3.80 -15.90 -10.30
N VAL A 440 4.91 -15.19 -10.09
CA VAL A 440 5.00 -14.07 -9.13
C VAL A 440 4.14 -12.90 -9.60
N THR A 441 4.25 -12.53 -10.89
CA THR A 441 3.43 -11.49 -11.51
C THR A 441 1.94 -11.77 -11.32
N ASN A 442 1.49 -13.00 -11.63
CA ASN A 442 0.10 -13.41 -11.45
C ASN A 442 -0.37 -13.25 -9.99
N ARG A 443 0.45 -13.63 -9.01
CA ARG A 443 0.11 -13.51 -7.58
C ARG A 443 0.00 -12.05 -7.13
N ILE A 444 0.82 -11.14 -7.64
CA ILE A 444 0.74 -9.71 -7.35
C ILE A 444 -0.63 -9.18 -7.77
N PHE A 445 -1.04 -9.42 -9.02
CA PHE A 445 -2.28 -8.89 -9.56
C PHE A 445 -3.56 -9.51 -9.00
N GLN A 446 -3.51 -10.73 -8.44
CA GLN A 446 -4.65 -11.34 -7.75
C GLN A 446 -5.13 -10.57 -6.50
N ARG A 447 -4.32 -9.68 -5.95
CA ARG A 447 -4.70 -8.83 -4.80
C ARG A 447 -5.49 -7.58 -5.19
N PHE A 448 -5.55 -7.27 -6.47
CA PHE A 448 -6.24 -6.09 -6.97
C PHE A 448 -7.76 -6.28 -7.03
N CYS A 449 -8.49 -5.17 -7.04
CA CYS A 449 -9.91 -5.20 -7.34
C CYS A 449 -10.17 -5.49 -8.82
N VAL A 450 -11.33 -6.10 -9.13
CA VAL A 450 -11.82 -6.24 -10.50
C VAL A 450 -12.10 -4.85 -11.07
N GLY A 451 -11.67 -4.61 -12.31
CA GLY A 451 -11.81 -3.30 -12.98
C GLY A 451 -10.56 -2.41 -12.93
N LYS A 452 -9.46 -2.92 -12.32
CA LYS A 452 -8.14 -2.26 -12.25
C LYS A 452 -7.07 -3.04 -12.97
#